data_3952950e1be1efe2dea8ad4a405763ce
#
_entry.id   3952950e1be1efe2dea8ad4a405763ce
#
_cell.length_a   1.000
_cell.length_b   1.000
_cell.length_c   1.000
_cell.angle_alpha   90.00
_cell.angle_beta   90.00
_cell.angle_gamma   90.00
#
_symmetry.space_group_name_H-M   'P 1'
#
loop_
_entity.id
_entity.type
_entity.pdbx_description
1 polymer ?
#
loop_
_entity_poly.entity_id
_entity_poly.type
_entity_poly.pdbx_seq_one_letter_code
_entity_poly.pdbx_strand_id
1 'polypeptide(L)'
;MISKSLAALVATAALFAASAGLAQPAGPAPTEGDFAIHDFHFQSGETLAELRIHYTTFGTPRRDAAGHVVNAVLIMHGTGGSGTNLADAPMFSGELFGPGQLLDASRYYLILPDDIGHGASSKPSDGMHARFPQYDYADMVEAEHRLVTEGLHVDHLRLVMGTSMGCMHTFMWGENWPTMMDALMPLACNAVQIAGRNRLWRDMEIDAIKSDPAWKGGDYTDEPLQALRTVSDITIIAGSAPQQMQKSMPTRDDADAYLAKALHRYMALTDANDELYAVASSRDYDPSARLGDIVAPLMWVNSADDFINPPELGLAEQQVKLIKQGTFVLLPIGPNTHGHGTHTWAIAWKDHLADLLAESGPKSAP
;
A
#
# COMPACT_ATOMS: atom_id res chain seq x y z
N MET A 1 -25.48 -14.55 -80.57
CA MET A 1 -24.78 -13.25 -80.48
C MET A 1 -24.73 -12.87 -79.02
N ILE A 2 -23.56 -12.99 -78.41
CA ILE A 2 -23.35 -12.86 -76.97
C ILE A 2 -22.63 -11.55 -76.75
N SER A 3 -23.28 -10.60 -76.05
CA SER A 3 -22.67 -9.31 -75.63
C SER A 3 -22.02 -9.51 -74.31
N LYS A 4 -20.71 -9.28 -74.21
CA LYS A 4 -19.94 -9.24 -72.99
C LYS A 4 -19.89 -7.79 -72.43
N SER A 5 -20.48 -7.54 -71.27
CA SER A 5 -20.31 -6.28 -70.54
C SER A 5 -19.17 -6.42 -69.54
N LEU A 6 -18.15 -5.61 -69.74
CA LEU A 6 -17.03 -5.45 -68.80
C LEU A 6 -17.47 -4.53 -67.70
N ALA A 7 -17.46 -5.04 -66.47
CA ALA A 7 -17.59 -4.21 -65.22
C ALA A 7 -16.20 -3.83 -64.72
N ALA A 8 -15.90 -2.55 -64.70
CA ALA A 8 -14.67 -2.01 -64.13
C ALA A 8 -14.80 -1.91 -62.60
N LEU A 9 -13.94 -2.60 -61.89
CA LEU A 9 -13.79 -2.47 -60.42
C LEU A 9 -12.88 -1.28 -60.11
N VAL A 10 -13.44 -0.24 -59.51
CA VAL A 10 -12.65 0.87 -58.97
C VAL A 10 -12.28 0.49 -57.53
N ALA A 11 -11.01 0.17 -57.29
CA ALA A 11 -10.49 -0.05 -55.97
C ALA A 11 -10.09 1.30 -55.32
N THR A 12 -10.89 1.75 -54.37
CA THR A 12 -10.55 2.90 -53.51
C THR A 12 -9.62 2.44 -52.40
N ALA A 13 -8.34 2.76 -52.54
CA ALA A 13 -7.36 2.57 -51.44
C ALA A 13 -7.59 3.64 -50.36
N ALA A 14 -8.17 3.26 -49.22
CA ALA A 14 -8.21 4.08 -48.04
C ALA A 14 -6.84 4.07 -47.34
N LEU A 15 -6.11 5.17 -47.43
CA LEU A 15 -4.92 5.39 -46.63
C LEU A 15 -5.36 5.56 -45.14
N PHE A 16 -5.18 4.53 -44.34
CA PHE A 16 -5.14 4.68 -42.89
C PHE A 16 -3.82 5.37 -42.54
N ALA A 17 -3.87 6.67 -42.27
CA ALA A 17 -2.81 7.36 -41.55
C ALA A 17 -2.81 6.82 -40.11
N ALA A 18 -1.92 5.88 -39.80
CA ALA A 18 -1.60 5.52 -38.43
C ALA A 18 -0.99 6.78 -37.79
N SER A 19 -1.76 7.47 -36.95
CA SER A 19 -1.21 8.43 -36.03
C SER A 19 -0.27 7.66 -35.08
N ALA A 20 1.04 7.78 -35.33
CA ALA A 20 2.03 7.39 -34.34
C ALA A 20 1.76 8.24 -33.10
N GLY A 21 1.04 7.69 -32.14
CA GLY A 21 0.98 8.24 -30.79
C GLY A 21 2.42 8.33 -30.32
N LEU A 22 2.89 9.54 -30.08
CA LEU A 22 4.17 9.76 -29.42
C LEU A 22 4.08 9.01 -28.08
N ALA A 23 4.82 7.91 -27.95
CA ALA A 23 5.00 7.27 -26.67
C ALA A 23 5.50 8.35 -25.70
N GLN A 24 4.76 8.63 -24.64
CA GLN A 24 5.28 9.52 -23.60
C GLN A 24 6.64 8.97 -23.16
N PRO A 25 7.64 9.84 -22.93
CA PRO A 25 8.92 9.38 -22.41
C PRO A 25 8.65 8.56 -21.14
N ALA A 26 9.18 7.35 -21.09
CA ALA A 26 9.12 6.57 -19.87
C ALA A 26 9.80 7.38 -18.75
N GLY A 27 9.16 7.47 -17.58
CA GLY A 27 9.78 8.06 -16.39
C GLY A 27 11.06 7.33 -16.01
N PRO A 28 11.81 7.82 -15.00
CA PRO A 28 12.97 7.11 -14.48
C PRO A 28 12.62 5.67 -14.12
N ALA A 29 13.48 4.72 -14.50
CA ALA A 29 13.33 3.33 -14.10
C ALA A 29 13.46 3.18 -12.56
N PRO A 30 12.78 2.20 -11.93
CA PRO A 30 12.97 1.89 -10.53
C PRO A 30 14.42 1.45 -10.26
N THR A 31 14.87 1.73 -9.05
CA THR A 31 16.12 1.21 -8.48
C THR A 31 15.77 0.47 -7.20
N GLU A 32 16.15 -0.78 -7.10
CA GLU A 32 15.98 -1.60 -5.89
C GLU A 32 17.26 -1.57 -5.05
N GLY A 33 17.12 -1.73 -3.74
CA GLY A 33 18.23 -1.82 -2.82
C GLY A 33 17.84 -2.47 -1.51
N ASP A 34 18.85 -2.86 -0.74
CA ASP A 34 18.72 -3.42 0.60
C ASP A 34 19.45 -2.53 1.61
N PHE A 35 18.84 -2.33 2.76
CA PHE A 35 19.45 -1.66 3.90
C PHE A 35 19.50 -2.64 5.09
N ALA A 36 20.70 -2.96 5.56
CA ALA A 36 20.90 -3.83 6.71
C ALA A 36 20.95 -3.00 8.00
N ILE A 37 20.06 -3.32 8.92
CA ILE A 37 20.05 -2.75 10.27
C ILE A 37 20.64 -3.79 11.21
N HIS A 38 21.82 -3.50 11.77
CA HIS A 38 22.47 -4.39 12.70
C HIS A 38 21.93 -4.24 14.12
N ASP A 39 21.87 -5.38 14.85
CA ASP A 39 21.39 -5.46 16.24
C ASP A 39 20.03 -4.76 16.44
N PHE A 40 19.05 -5.09 15.59
CA PHE A 40 17.72 -4.51 15.72
C PHE A 40 16.98 -5.06 16.93
N HIS A 41 16.56 -4.17 17.81
CA HIS A 41 15.82 -4.50 19.04
C HIS A 41 14.32 -4.29 18.80
N PHE A 42 13.55 -5.36 18.89
CA PHE A 42 12.10 -5.33 18.75
C PHE A 42 11.41 -4.93 20.04
N GLN A 43 10.18 -4.38 19.93
CA GLN A 43 9.34 -4.05 21.08
C GLN A 43 9.04 -5.29 21.97
N SER A 44 9.04 -6.47 21.37
CA SER A 44 8.93 -7.75 22.10
C SER A 44 10.09 -8.04 23.05
N GLY A 45 11.20 -7.28 22.97
CA GLY A 45 12.43 -7.49 23.72
C GLY A 45 13.41 -8.45 23.04
N GLU A 46 13.04 -9.02 21.90
CA GLU A 46 13.91 -9.87 21.09
C GLU A 46 14.89 -9.02 20.26
N THR A 47 15.95 -9.62 19.77
CA THR A 47 16.96 -8.94 18.95
C THR A 47 17.28 -9.77 17.73
N LEU A 48 17.37 -9.15 16.56
CA LEU A 48 17.89 -9.76 15.35
C LEU A 48 19.25 -9.13 15.01
N ALA A 49 20.27 -9.96 14.84
CA ALA A 49 21.62 -9.48 14.56
C ALA A 49 21.73 -8.68 13.27
N GLU A 50 20.91 -9.02 12.27
CA GLU A 50 20.78 -8.29 11.02
C GLU A 50 19.33 -8.33 10.54
N LEU A 51 18.70 -7.16 10.47
CA LEU A 51 17.39 -6.95 9.84
C LEU A 51 17.62 -6.28 8.50
N ARG A 52 17.27 -6.96 7.41
CA ARG A 52 17.31 -6.40 6.06
C ARG A 52 15.96 -5.77 5.71
N ILE A 53 16.01 -4.52 5.27
CA ILE A 53 14.87 -3.80 4.69
C ILE A 53 15.14 -3.61 3.20
N HIS A 54 14.34 -4.27 2.37
CA HIS A 54 14.34 -4.06 0.92
C HIS A 54 13.53 -2.82 0.56
N TYR A 55 13.90 -2.12 -0.50
CA TYR A 55 13.17 -0.96 -0.96
C TYR A 55 13.30 -0.75 -2.46
N THR A 56 12.28 -0.12 -3.03
CA THR A 56 12.28 0.39 -4.41
C THR A 56 12.28 1.91 -4.38
N THR A 57 13.10 2.55 -5.22
CA THR A 57 13.10 4.00 -5.38
C THR A 57 12.92 4.42 -6.83
N PHE A 58 12.32 5.61 -7.04
CA PHE A 58 12.27 6.28 -8.34
C PHE A 58 12.84 7.69 -8.21
N GLY A 59 13.49 8.18 -9.26
CA GLY A 59 14.09 9.51 -9.27
C GLY A 59 15.34 9.61 -8.41
N THR A 60 15.70 10.84 -8.01
CA THR A 60 16.90 11.12 -7.23
C THR A 60 16.65 12.20 -6.18
N PRO A 61 17.31 12.13 -5.01
CA PRO A 61 17.19 13.16 -4.00
C PRO A 61 17.77 14.48 -4.50
N ARG A 62 17.02 15.57 -4.34
CA ARG A 62 17.50 16.94 -4.56
C ARG A 62 17.73 17.59 -3.23
N ARG A 63 18.88 18.30 -3.14
CA ARG A 63 19.25 18.99 -1.90
C ARG A 63 19.23 20.50 -2.12
N ASP A 64 18.84 21.22 -1.07
CA ASP A 64 18.94 22.68 -1.03
C ASP A 64 20.40 23.14 -0.78
N ALA A 65 20.62 24.45 -0.64
CA ALA A 65 21.93 25.03 -0.40
C ALA A 65 22.53 24.64 0.97
N ALA A 66 21.70 24.24 1.94
CA ALA A 66 22.13 23.76 3.25
C ALA A 66 22.42 22.26 3.25
N GLY A 67 22.06 21.54 2.18
CA GLY A 67 22.28 20.11 2.03
C GLY A 67 21.07 19.26 2.40
N HIS A 68 19.93 19.84 2.80
CA HIS A 68 18.70 19.15 3.15
C HIS A 68 17.98 18.59 1.91
N VAL A 69 17.44 17.38 2.00
CA VAL A 69 16.62 16.80 0.94
C VAL A 69 15.26 17.50 0.91
N VAL A 70 14.82 17.93 -0.28
CA VAL A 70 13.60 18.76 -0.44
C VAL A 70 12.51 18.11 -1.29
N ASN A 71 12.72 16.90 -1.78
CA ASN A 71 11.81 16.26 -2.74
C ASN A 71 11.52 14.77 -2.46
N ALA A 72 11.89 14.26 -1.31
CA ALA A 72 11.65 12.86 -0.98
C ALA A 72 10.18 12.61 -0.58
N VAL A 73 9.63 11.51 -1.04
CA VAL A 73 8.27 11.04 -0.73
C VAL A 73 8.37 9.59 -0.25
N LEU A 74 7.89 9.33 0.96
CA LEU A 74 7.78 7.98 1.50
C LEU A 74 6.38 7.44 1.21
N ILE A 75 6.31 6.22 0.66
CA ILE A 75 5.06 5.55 0.25
C ILE A 75 5.04 4.14 0.82
N MET A 76 4.15 3.88 1.77
CA MET A 76 4.07 2.63 2.53
C MET A 76 2.89 1.77 2.06
N HIS A 77 3.12 0.47 1.94
CA HIS A 77 2.15 -0.50 1.42
C HIS A 77 1.17 -1.02 2.49
N GLY A 78 0.16 -1.79 2.07
CA GLY A 78 -0.79 -2.48 2.95
C GLY A 78 -0.32 -3.88 3.34
N THR A 79 -0.98 -4.50 4.35
CA THR A 79 -0.64 -5.81 4.94
C THR A 79 -0.40 -6.92 3.92
N GLY A 80 -1.18 -7.00 2.85
CA GLY A 80 -1.01 -8.03 1.82
C GLY A 80 -0.10 -7.63 0.65
N GLY A 81 0.73 -6.60 0.79
CA GLY A 81 1.52 -6.03 -0.29
C GLY A 81 3.01 -5.91 0.00
N SER A 82 3.67 -5.13 -0.85
CA SER A 82 5.06 -4.70 -0.70
C SER A 82 5.28 -3.38 -1.42
N GLY A 83 6.41 -2.71 -1.18
CA GLY A 83 6.81 -1.52 -1.91
C GLY A 83 6.92 -1.80 -3.41
N THR A 84 7.50 -2.94 -3.79
CA THR A 84 7.57 -3.40 -5.18
C THR A 84 6.18 -3.59 -5.80
N ASN A 85 5.21 -4.14 -5.06
CA ASN A 85 3.83 -4.29 -5.58
C ASN A 85 3.19 -2.93 -5.89
N LEU A 86 3.41 -1.90 -5.05
CA LEU A 86 2.92 -0.54 -5.33
C LEU A 86 3.66 0.10 -6.50
N ALA A 87 4.98 -0.13 -6.60
CA ALA A 87 5.80 0.34 -7.70
C ALA A 87 5.33 -0.19 -9.06
N ASP A 88 4.88 -1.43 -9.10
CA ASP A 88 4.42 -2.12 -10.30
C ASP A 88 2.90 -1.98 -10.56
N ALA A 89 2.14 -1.33 -9.66
CA ALA A 89 0.69 -1.23 -9.75
C ALA A 89 0.25 -0.17 -10.78
N PRO A 90 -0.34 -0.53 -11.94
CA PRO A 90 -0.73 0.45 -12.97
C PRO A 90 -1.75 1.48 -12.49
N MET A 91 -2.64 1.09 -11.56
CA MET A 91 -3.67 1.97 -11.02
C MET A 91 -3.16 2.88 -9.90
N PHE A 92 -1.94 2.67 -9.43
CA PHE A 92 -1.25 3.49 -8.42
C PHE A 92 -0.05 4.22 -9.06
N SER A 93 1.05 3.53 -9.27
CA SER A 93 2.27 4.11 -9.85
C SER A 93 2.07 4.64 -11.26
N GLY A 94 1.31 3.92 -12.10
CA GLY A 94 0.98 4.35 -13.46
C GLY A 94 0.15 5.64 -13.53
N GLU A 95 -0.60 5.96 -12.48
CA GLU A 95 -1.40 7.19 -12.37
C GLU A 95 -0.66 8.35 -11.68
N LEU A 96 0.47 8.07 -10.99
CA LEU A 96 1.13 9.05 -10.12
C LEU A 96 2.57 9.38 -10.50
N PHE A 97 3.36 8.42 -11.03
CA PHE A 97 4.82 8.55 -11.11
C PHE A 97 5.35 8.99 -12.48
N GLY A 98 4.50 8.97 -13.51
CA GLY A 98 4.87 9.34 -14.88
C GLY A 98 5.14 10.84 -15.05
N PRO A 99 5.75 11.23 -16.18
CA PRO A 99 6.05 12.63 -16.48
C PRO A 99 4.79 13.52 -16.44
N GLY A 100 4.85 14.60 -15.66
CA GLY A 100 3.76 15.54 -15.48
C GLY A 100 2.64 15.09 -14.54
N GLN A 101 2.73 13.88 -13.97
CA GLN A 101 1.81 13.41 -12.94
C GLN A 101 2.17 13.99 -11.55
N LEU A 102 1.31 13.78 -10.55
CA LEU A 102 1.43 14.44 -9.26
C LEU A 102 2.72 14.11 -8.50
N LEU A 103 3.18 12.88 -8.59
CA LEU A 103 4.43 12.39 -8.00
C LEU A 103 5.45 12.03 -9.10
N ASP A 104 5.53 12.85 -10.14
CA ASP A 104 6.46 12.70 -11.26
C ASP A 104 7.87 12.36 -10.78
N ALA A 105 8.35 11.16 -11.10
CA ALA A 105 9.64 10.63 -10.67
C ALA A 105 10.85 11.40 -11.24
N SER A 106 10.66 12.29 -12.21
CA SER A 106 11.71 13.24 -12.64
C SER A 106 11.86 14.41 -11.68
N ARG A 107 10.88 14.64 -10.80
CA ARG A 107 10.81 15.76 -9.85
C ARG A 107 10.95 15.32 -8.41
N TYR A 108 10.41 14.16 -8.06
CA TYR A 108 10.40 13.58 -6.72
C TYR A 108 11.38 12.42 -6.60
N TYR A 109 11.85 12.20 -5.39
CA TYR A 109 12.55 10.98 -4.98
C TYR A 109 11.57 10.13 -4.21
N LEU A 110 10.98 9.13 -4.89
CA LEU A 110 9.97 8.25 -4.32
C LEU A 110 10.65 7.07 -3.65
N ILE A 111 10.27 6.76 -2.42
CA ILE A 111 10.83 5.70 -1.58
C ILE A 111 9.70 4.77 -1.20
N LEU A 112 9.77 3.51 -1.61
CA LEU A 112 8.77 2.47 -1.36
C LEU A 112 9.47 1.30 -0.65
N PRO A 113 9.52 1.28 0.70
CA PRO A 113 10.07 0.15 1.43
C PRO A 113 9.16 -1.08 1.32
N ASP A 114 9.75 -2.26 1.42
CA ASP A 114 9.09 -3.48 1.88
C ASP A 114 9.22 -3.51 3.40
N ASP A 115 8.11 -3.59 4.12
CA ASP A 115 8.15 -3.62 5.57
C ASP A 115 8.70 -4.94 6.12
N ILE A 116 9.04 -4.98 7.42
CA ILE A 116 9.41 -6.23 8.10
C ILE A 116 8.34 -7.29 7.86
N GLY A 117 8.74 -8.47 7.46
CA GLY A 117 7.81 -9.57 7.17
C GLY A 117 7.20 -9.56 5.77
N HIS A 118 7.55 -8.58 4.91
CA HIS A 118 6.95 -8.39 3.59
C HIS A 118 7.99 -8.38 2.47
N GLY A 119 7.53 -8.67 1.26
CA GLY A 119 8.32 -8.56 0.04
C GLY A 119 9.67 -9.28 0.12
N ALA A 120 10.74 -8.55 -0.15
CA ALA A 120 12.11 -9.05 -0.04
C ALA A 120 12.83 -8.63 1.25
N SER A 121 12.14 -7.96 2.20
CA SER A 121 12.66 -7.70 3.54
C SER A 121 12.75 -8.97 4.38
N SER A 122 13.50 -8.92 5.50
CA SER A 122 13.60 -10.04 6.44
C SER A 122 12.23 -10.48 6.95
N LYS A 123 11.96 -11.78 6.92
CA LYS A 123 10.66 -12.38 7.25
C LYS A 123 10.79 -13.80 7.77
N PRO A 124 9.75 -14.35 8.41
CA PRO A 124 9.74 -15.70 8.95
C PRO A 124 10.17 -16.78 7.95
N SER A 125 9.67 -16.72 6.72
CA SER A 125 9.96 -17.71 5.66
C SER A 125 11.41 -17.72 5.18
N ASP A 126 12.23 -16.71 5.55
CA ASP A 126 13.67 -16.68 5.24
C ASP A 126 14.49 -17.72 6.06
N GLY A 127 13.84 -18.67 6.73
CA GLY A 127 14.45 -19.81 7.42
C GLY A 127 14.36 -19.78 8.95
N MET A 128 13.91 -18.70 9.55
CA MET A 128 13.67 -18.64 10.99
C MET A 128 12.30 -19.22 11.38
N HIS A 129 11.35 -19.23 10.46
CA HIS A 129 9.98 -19.70 10.69
C HIS A 129 9.37 -19.04 11.93
N ALA A 130 8.67 -19.78 12.80
CA ALA A 130 8.10 -19.26 14.04
C ALA A 130 9.12 -18.79 15.10
N ARG A 131 10.42 -18.88 14.81
CA ARG A 131 11.49 -18.29 15.66
C ARG A 131 11.90 -16.87 15.21
N PHE A 132 11.29 -16.35 14.15
CA PHE A 132 11.49 -14.96 13.79
C PHE A 132 10.97 -14.07 14.92
N PRO A 133 11.66 -12.97 15.29
CA PRO A 133 11.19 -12.09 16.36
C PRO A 133 9.76 -11.58 16.12
N GLN A 134 8.97 -11.51 17.19
CA GLN A 134 7.63 -10.92 17.10
C GLN A 134 7.80 -9.42 16.90
N TYR A 135 7.28 -8.92 15.78
CA TYR A 135 7.31 -7.50 15.45
C TYR A 135 5.91 -6.89 15.47
N ASP A 136 5.84 -5.61 15.68
CA ASP A 136 4.64 -4.80 15.59
C ASP A 136 4.82 -3.60 14.64
N TYR A 137 3.81 -2.74 14.55
CA TYR A 137 3.87 -1.56 13.70
C TYR A 137 4.91 -0.54 14.18
N ALA A 138 5.22 -0.47 15.48
CA ALA A 138 6.27 0.42 15.97
C ALA A 138 7.64 -0.04 15.50
N ASP A 139 7.89 -1.35 15.44
CA ASP A 139 9.11 -1.92 14.89
C ASP A 139 9.25 -1.63 13.39
N MET A 140 8.15 -1.78 12.63
CA MET A 140 8.14 -1.48 11.20
C MET A 140 8.44 0.00 10.93
N VAL A 141 7.75 0.91 11.61
CA VAL A 141 7.92 2.36 11.46
C VAL A 141 9.31 2.81 11.89
N GLU A 142 9.91 2.20 12.92
CA GLU A 142 11.30 2.44 13.29
C GLU A 142 12.28 1.97 12.21
N ALA A 143 12.05 0.80 11.61
CA ALA A 143 12.88 0.28 10.52
C ALA A 143 12.77 1.15 9.26
N GLU A 144 11.56 1.62 8.91
CA GLU A 144 11.33 2.58 7.83
C GLU A 144 12.08 3.90 8.09
N HIS A 145 12.01 4.43 9.32
CA HIS A 145 12.70 5.66 9.70
C HIS A 145 14.22 5.52 9.57
N ARG A 146 14.78 4.42 10.02
CA ARG A 146 16.22 4.14 9.88
C ARG A 146 16.63 3.95 8.43
N LEU A 147 15.82 3.28 7.60
CA LEU A 147 16.05 3.23 6.16
C LEU A 147 16.13 4.63 5.56
N VAL A 148 15.14 5.49 5.87
CA VAL A 148 15.05 6.85 5.33
C VAL A 148 16.25 7.70 5.78
N THR A 149 16.57 7.68 7.08
CA THR A 149 17.58 8.59 7.66
C THR A 149 19.01 8.07 7.56
N GLU A 150 19.24 6.79 7.89
CA GLU A 150 20.57 6.19 7.92
C GLU A 150 20.95 5.58 6.57
N GLY A 151 20.00 4.88 5.91
CA GLY A 151 20.23 4.18 4.65
C GLY A 151 20.25 5.12 3.44
N LEU A 152 19.26 6.00 3.34
CA LEU A 152 19.06 6.89 2.20
C LEU A 152 19.52 8.33 2.46
N HIS A 153 19.92 8.65 3.70
CA HIS A 153 20.36 9.97 4.12
C HIS A 153 19.36 11.08 3.77
N VAL A 154 18.08 10.79 4.00
CA VAL A 154 16.96 11.73 3.84
C VAL A 154 16.60 12.27 5.22
N ASP A 155 16.75 13.56 5.40
CA ASP A 155 16.53 14.28 6.64
C ASP A 155 15.17 14.99 6.70
N HIS A 156 14.49 15.10 5.56
CA HIS A 156 13.15 15.68 5.45
C HIS A 156 12.36 15.07 4.28
N LEU A 157 11.05 14.88 4.50
CA LEU A 157 10.12 14.30 3.53
C LEU A 157 9.14 15.36 3.05
N ARG A 158 8.98 15.49 1.74
CA ARG A 158 7.94 16.34 1.14
C ARG A 158 6.53 15.79 1.43
N LEU A 159 6.43 14.46 1.49
CA LEU A 159 5.18 13.75 1.76
C LEU A 159 5.47 12.40 2.38
N VAL A 160 4.69 12.04 3.38
CA VAL A 160 4.56 10.65 3.85
C VAL A 160 3.14 10.20 3.53
N MET A 161 3.00 9.11 2.80
CA MET A 161 1.70 8.53 2.49
C MET A 161 1.74 7.01 2.59
N GLY A 162 0.59 6.42 2.82
CA GLY A 162 0.51 4.97 2.92
C GLY A 162 -0.90 4.45 2.77
N THR A 163 -0.99 3.18 2.43
CA THR A 163 -2.22 2.47 2.10
C THR A 163 -2.50 1.39 3.14
N SER A 164 -3.72 1.32 3.69
CA SER A 164 -4.13 0.30 4.67
C SER A 164 -3.20 0.24 5.90
N MET A 165 -2.31 -0.76 6.02
CA MET A 165 -1.26 -0.81 7.03
C MET A 165 -0.37 0.44 6.97
N GLY A 166 0.14 0.80 5.81
CA GLY A 166 0.91 2.03 5.61
C GLY A 166 0.14 3.32 5.92
N CYS A 167 -1.21 3.31 5.82
CA CYS A 167 -2.06 4.38 6.33
C CYS A 167 -1.89 4.52 7.85
N MET A 168 -1.89 3.42 8.58
CA MET A 168 -1.66 3.38 10.02
C MET A 168 -0.24 3.86 10.38
N HIS A 169 0.76 3.41 9.62
CA HIS A 169 2.14 3.91 9.75
C HIS A 169 2.24 5.42 9.47
N THR A 170 1.47 5.96 8.51
CA THR A 170 1.45 7.41 8.22
C THR A 170 1.06 8.24 9.45
N PHE A 171 0.10 7.80 10.25
CA PHE A 171 -0.21 8.45 11.53
C PHE A 171 0.95 8.37 12.52
N MET A 172 1.55 7.20 12.66
CA MET A 172 2.69 6.98 13.57
C MET A 172 3.92 7.83 13.15
N TRP A 173 4.17 7.99 11.85
CA TRP A 173 5.19 8.90 11.35
C TRP A 173 4.91 10.35 11.78
N GLY A 174 3.68 10.82 11.61
CA GLY A 174 3.28 12.16 12.01
C GLY A 174 3.39 12.43 13.51
N GLU A 175 3.19 11.41 14.33
CA GLU A 175 3.30 11.48 15.79
C GLU A 175 4.73 11.42 16.28
N ASN A 176 5.54 10.54 15.70
CA ASN A 176 6.89 10.27 16.16
C ASN A 176 7.89 11.34 15.69
N TRP A 177 7.73 11.84 14.47
CA TRP A 177 8.64 12.84 13.88
C TRP A 177 7.87 14.01 13.27
N PRO A 178 7.09 14.78 14.05
CA PRO A 178 6.09 15.74 13.57
C PRO A 178 6.66 16.88 12.70
N THR A 179 7.97 17.11 12.73
CA THR A 179 8.64 18.17 11.94
C THR A 179 9.41 17.63 10.74
N MET A 180 9.42 16.31 10.54
CA MET A 180 10.21 15.66 9.51
C MET A 180 9.52 15.62 8.13
N MET A 181 8.25 16.05 8.04
CA MET A 181 7.51 16.05 6.78
C MET A 181 6.68 17.32 6.56
N ASP A 182 6.46 17.66 5.28
CA ASP A 182 5.59 18.78 4.91
C ASP A 182 4.10 18.39 4.88
N ALA A 183 3.79 17.12 4.60
CA ALA A 183 2.41 16.65 4.45
C ALA A 183 2.27 15.15 4.78
N LEU A 184 1.05 14.76 5.15
CA LEU A 184 0.67 13.38 5.44
C LEU A 184 -0.59 12.99 4.66
N MET A 185 -0.59 11.82 4.01
CA MET A 185 -1.76 11.30 3.29
C MET A 185 -2.05 9.84 3.66
N PRO A 186 -2.74 9.59 4.78
CA PRO A 186 -3.21 8.26 5.14
C PRO A 186 -4.42 7.84 4.28
N LEU A 187 -4.37 6.61 3.70
CA LEU A 187 -5.38 6.04 2.80
C LEU A 187 -5.92 4.72 3.35
N ALA A 188 -7.21 4.66 3.63
CA ALA A 188 -7.97 3.45 4.01
C ALA A 188 -7.60 2.82 5.36
N CYS A 189 -7.64 3.58 6.45
CA CYS A 189 -7.56 3.06 7.81
C CYS A 189 -8.37 3.92 8.79
N ASN A 190 -8.33 3.56 10.08
CA ASN A 190 -8.80 4.37 11.18
C ASN A 190 -7.66 4.67 12.16
N ALA A 191 -7.68 5.86 12.78
CA ALA A 191 -6.66 6.33 13.70
C ALA A 191 -7.04 6.02 15.17
N VAL A 192 -7.43 4.78 15.42
CA VAL A 192 -7.79 4.25 16.74
C VAL A 192 -7.38 2.80 16.86
N GLN A 193 -7.40 2.26 18.05
CA GLN A 193 -7.19 0.84 18.29
C GLN A 193 -8.02 -0.03 17.34
N ILE A 194 -7.41 -1.07 16.77
CA ILE A 194 -8.09 -2.02 15.92
C ILE A 194 -9.01 -2.89 16.79
N ALA A 195 -10.31 -2.68 16.65
CA ALA A 195 -11.34 -3.34 17.44
C ALA A 195 -12.52 -3.82 16.58
N GLY A 196 -13.52 -4.41 17.21
CA GLY A 196 -14.77 -4.86 16.56
C GLY A 196 -14.50 -5.82 15.39
N ARG A 197 -15.21 -5.61 14.29
CA ARG A 197 -15.12 -6.49 13.11
C ARG A 197 -13.71 -6.55 12.51
N ASN A 198 -12.98 -5.43 12.53
CA ASN A 198 -11.61 -5.38 12.01
C ASN A 198 -10.67 -6.27 12.85
N ARG A 199 -10.78 -6.29 14.17
CA ARG A 199 -10.02 -7.22 15.00
C ARG A 199 -10.49 -8.66 14.83
N LEU A 200 -11.79 -8.87 14.71
CA LEU A 200 -12.39 -10.20 14.63
C LEU A 200 -11.87 -11.00 13.43
N TRP A 201 -11.87 -10.43 12.22
CA TRP A 201 -11.39 -11.16 11.05
C TRP A 201 -9.90 -11.46 11.11
N ARG A 202 -9.08 -10.56 11.69
CA ARG A 202 -7.64 -10.81 11.94
C ARG A 202 -7.43 -11.97 12.90
N ASP A 203 -8.19 -12.03 13.99
CA ASP A 203 -8.13 -13.18 14.91
C ASP A 203 -8.59 -14.49 14.27
N MET A 204 -9.56 -14.43 13.37
CA MET A 204 -10.00 -15.60 12.60
C MET A 204 -8.87 -16.14 11.69
N GLU A 205 -8.10 -15.28 11.05
CA GLU A 205 -6.94 -15.68 10.23
C GLU A 205 -5.83 -16.30 11.10
N ILE A 206 -5.49 -15.65 12.20
CA ILE A 206 -4.51 -16.14 13.17
C ILE A 206 -4.93 -17.52 13.72
N ASP A 207 -6.20 -17.67 14.09
CA ASP A 207 -6.73 -18.91 14.64
C ASP A 207 -6.79 -20.02 13.59
N ALA A 208 -7.15 -19.70 12.35
CA ALA A 208 -7.13 -20.65 11.24
C ALA A 208 -5.74 -21.25 11.03
N ILE A 209 -4.68 -20.41 11.07
CA ILE A 209 -3.31 -20.89 10.90
C ILE A 209 -2.87 -21.72 12.12
N LYS A 210 -3.05 -21.19 13.33
CA LYS A 210 -2.57 -21.84 14.56
C LYS A 210 -3.31 -23.14 14.91
N SER A 211 -4.56 -23.28 14.48
CA SER A 211 -5.37 -24.48 14.73
C SER A 211 -5.16 -25.59 13.68
N ASP A 212 -4.54 -25.29 12.54
CA ASP A 212 -4.25 -26.29 11.51
C ASP A 212 -3.11 -27.23 11.97
N PRO A 213 -3.35 -28.55 12.10
CA PRO A 213 -2.32 -29.50 12.50
C PRO A 213 -1.10 -29.52 11.54
N ALA A 214 -1.28 -29.13 10.27
CA ALA A 214 -0.20 -29.07 9.29
C ALA A 214 0.76 -27.90 9.54
N TRP A 215 0.36 -26.88 10.28
CA TRP A 215 1.21 -25.75 10.67
C TRP A 215 2.34 -26.14 11.63
N LYS A 216 2.14 -27.17 12.47
CA LYS A 216 3.17 -27.75 13.37
C LYS A 216 3.89 -26.74 14.27
N GLY A 217 3.17 -25.69 14.74
CA GLY A 217 3.78 -24.63 15.52
C GLY A 217 4.73 -23.72 14.73
N GLY A 218 4.57 -23.68 13.41
CA GLY A 218 5.38 -22.90 12.49
C GLY A 218 6.58 -23.64 11.87
N ASP A 219 6.78 -24.90 12.21
CA ASP A 219 7.89 -25.74 11.71
C ASP A 219 7.39 -26.76 10.65
N TYR A 220 6.65 -26.26 9.65
CA TYR A 220 6.18 -27.07 8.52
C TYR A 220 7.20 -27.12 7.38
N THR A 221 7.08 -28.16 6.54
CA THR A 221 7.82 -28.30 5.28
C THR A 221 6.94 -28.04 4.07
N ASP A 222 5.66 -28.36 4.23
CA ASP A 222 4.61 -28.10 3.23
C ASP A 222 3.61 -27.16 3.86
N GLU A 223 3.16 -26.15 3.11
CA GLU A 223 2.22 -25.15 3.59
C GLU A 223 0.94 -25.77 4.16
N PRO A 224 0.40 -25.22 5.26
CA PRO A 224 -0.89 -25.63 5.83
C PRO A 224 -2.03 -25.13 4.95
N LEU A 225 -2.27 -25.80 3.82
CA LEU A 225 -3.17 -25.33 2.75
C LEU A 225 -4.61 -25.17 3.22
N GLN A 226 -5.06 -25.90 4.24
CA GLN A 226 -6.40 -25.73 4.79
C GLN A 226 -6.53 -24.39 5.52
N ALA A 227 -5.54 -24.02 6.29
CA ALA A 227 -5.44 -22.70 6.92
C ALA A 227 -5.40 -21.58 5.89
N LEU A 228 -4.46 -21.66 4.93
CA LEU A 228 -4.30 -20.66 3.88
C LEU A 228 -5.58 -20.48 3.04
N ARG A 229 -6.34 -21.56 2.82
CA ARG A 229 -7.65 -21.46 2.18
C ARG A 229 -8.61 -20.60 3.01
N THR A 230 -8.71 -20.87 4.32
CA THR A 230 -9.61 -20.13 5.22
C THR A 230 -9.21 -18.65 5.28
N VAL A 231 -7.92 -18.35 5.39
CA VAL A 231 -7.39 -16.99 5.36
C VAL A 231 -7.76 -16.29 4.06
N SER A 232 -7.55 -16.95 2.91
CA SER A 232 -7.94 -16.40 1.61
C SER A 232 -9.45 -16.10 1.49
N ASP A 233 -10.31 -17.01 1.99
CA ASP A 233 -11.76 -16.81 1.99
C ASP A 233 -12.16 -15.55 2.79
N ILE A 234 -11.54 -15.34 3.95
CA ILE A 234 -11.74 -14.15 4.80
C ILE A 234 -11.26 -12.89 4.10
N THR A 235 -10.02 -12.89 3.62
CA THR A 235 -9.38 -11.73 2.96
C THR A 235 -10.14 -11.30 1.71
N ILE A 236 -10.62 -12.25 0.88
CA ILE A 236 -11.44 -11.95 -0.31
C ILE A 236 -12.71 -11.19 0.08
N ILE A 237 -13.41 -11.61 1.12
CA ILE A 237 -14.65 -10.94 1.57
C ILE A 237 -14.31 -9.60 2.21
N ALA A 238 -13.29 -9.52 3.08
CA ALA A 238 -12.89 -8.28 3.74
C ALA A 238 -12.44 -7.19 2.75
N GLY A 239 -11.72 -7.58 1.69
CA GLY A 239 -11.26 -6.66 0.65
C GLY A 239 -12.28 -6.34 -0.44
N SER A 240 -13.48 -6.96 -0.42
CA SER A 240 -14.44 -6.89 -1.53
C SER A 240 -15.24 -5.59 -1.57
N ALA A 241 -15.65 -5.22 -2.80
CA ALA A 241 -16.63 -4.16 -3.08
C ALA A 241 -17.86 -4.78 -3.76
N PRO A 242 -19.03 -4.82 -3.14
CA PRO A 242 -20.19 -5.54 -3.66
C PRO A 242 -20.60 -5.12 -5.08
N GLN A 243 -20.58 -3.83 -5.39
CA GLN A 243 -20.94 -3.32 -6.71
C GLN A 243 -19.95 -3.76 -7.81
N GLN A 244 -18.65 -3.69 -7.52
CA GLN A 244 -17.62 -4.11 -8.48
C GLN A 244 -17.62 -5.63 -8.66
N MET A 245 -17.80 -6.38 -7.58
CA MET A 245 -17.93 -7.84 -7.66
C MET A 245 -19.15 -8.25 -8.46
N GLN A 246 -20.33 -7.68 -8.21
CA GLN A 246 -21.53 -7.99 -8.98
C GLN A 246 -21.38 -7.65 -10.47
N LYS A 247 -20.64 -6.58 -10.80
CA LYS A 247 -20.35 -6.18 -12.18
C LYS A 247 -19.39 -7.15 -12.88
N SER A 248 -18.36 -7.61 -12.19
CA SER A 248 -17.35 -8.51 -12.74
C SER A 248 -17.76 -9.98 -12.73
N MET A 249 -18.66 -10.36 -11.83
CA MET A 249 -19.16 -11.73 -11.61
C MET A 249 -20.69 -11.75 -11.55
N PRO A 250 -21.37 -11.47 -12.69
CA PRO A 250 -22.83 -11.32 -12.72
C PRO A 250 -23.60 -12.64 -12.56
N THR A 251 -22.95 -13.79 -12.76
CA THR A 251 -23.55 -15.12 -12.63
C THR A 251 -22.90 -15.95 -11.51
N ARG A 252 -23.57 -17.02 -11.09
CA ARG A 252 -23.01 -17.99 -10.12
C ARG A 252 -21.71 -18.61 -10.64
N ASP A 253 -21.72 -19.02 -11.90
CA ASP A 253 -20.58 -19.69 -12.51
C ASP A 253 -19.35 -18.75 -12.58
N ASP A 254 -19.55 -17.45 -12.83
CA ASP A 254 -18.48 -16.44 -12.77
C ASP A 254 -17.92 -16.31 -11.35
N ALA A 255 -18.77 -16.30 -10.33
CA ALA A 255 -18.35 -16.20 -8.94
C ALA A 255 -17.57 -17.45 -8.49
N ASP A 256 -18.04 -18.64 -8.86
CA ASP A 256 -17.38 -19.92 -8.56
C ASP A 256 -16.00 -19.99 -9.26
N ALA A 257 -15.91 -19.58 -10.52
CA ALA A 257 -14.65 -19.53 -11.27
C ALA A 257 -13.67 -18.51 -10.68
N TYR A 258 -14.16 -17.34 -10.26
CA TYR A 258 -13.34 -16.34 -9.58
C TYR A 258 -12.74 -16.87 -8.28
N LEU A 259 -13.58 -17.47 -7.42
CA LEU A 259 -13.12 -18.01 -6.13
C LEU A 259 -12.06 -19.08 -6.34
N ALA A 260 -12.28 -20.03 -7.25
CA ALA A 260 -11.32 -21.09 -7.54
C ALA A 260 -9.97 -20.52 -7.98
N LYS A 261 -9.96 -19.50 -8.85
CA LYS A 261 -8.74 -18.83 -9.33
C LYS A 261 -8.05 -18.04 -8.22
N ALA A 262 -8.80 -17.30 -7.41
CA ALA A 262 -8.27 -16.49 -6.33
C ALA A 262 -7.61 -17.35 -5.26
N LEU A 263 -8.27 -18.44 -4.83
CA LEU A 263 -7.72 -19.41 -3.88
C LEU A 263 -6.43 -20.06 -4.39
N HIS A 264 -6.43 -20.53 -5.65
CA HIS A 264 -5.24 -21.13 -6.24
C HIS A 264 -4.05 -20.16 -6.22
N ARG A 265 -4.28 -18.90 -6.60
CA ARG A 265 -3.24 -17.88 -6.61
C ARG A 265 -2.73 -17.57 -5.21
N TYR A 266 -3.63 -17.36 -4.25
CA TYR A 266 -3.28 -17.04 -2.87
C TYR A 266 -2.43 -18.14 -2.24
N MET A 267 -2.90 -19.38 -2.28
CA MET A 267 -2.19 -20.54 -1.71
C MET A 267 -0.84 -20.82 -2.38
N ALA A 268 -0.63 -20.38 -3.63
CA ALA A 268 0.63 -20.55 -4.33
C ALA A 268 1.69 -19.49 -3.99
N LEU A 269 1.28 -18.36 -3.40
CA LEU A 269 2.14 -17.20 -3.18
C LEU A 269 2.33 -16.84 -1.70
N THR A 270 1.57 -17.45 -0.79
CA THR A 270 1.55 -17.07 0.62
C THR A 270 2.21 -18.14 1.49
N ASP A 271 3.14 -17.72 2.33
CA ASP A 271 3.69 -18.51 3.44
C ASP A 271 2.85 -18.26 4.69
N ALA A 272 2.46 -19.31 5.40
CA ALA A 272 1.56 -19.20 6.54
C ALA A 272 2.18 -18.47 7.75
N ASN A 273 3.49 -18.56 7.96
CA ASN A 273 4.14 -17.81 9.02
C ASN A 273 4.25 -16.32 8.66
N ASP A 274 4.61 -15.98 7.42
CA ASP A 274 4.65 -14.58 6.97
C ASP A 274 3.29 -13.91 7.15
N GLU A 275 2.22 -14.58 6.73
CA GLU A 275 0.84 -14.09 6.90
C GLU A 275 0.45 -13.93 8.37
N LEU A 276 0.73 -14.96 9.19
CA LEU A 276 0.45 -14.94 10.62
C LEU A 276 1.09 -13.74 11.32
N TYR A 277 2.37 -13.49 11.05
CA TYR A 277 3.12 -12.40 11.64
C TYR A 277 2.62 -11.04 11.13
N ALA A 278 2.40 -10.91 9.82
CA ALA A 278 1.88 -9.68 9.22
C ALA A 278 0.51 -9.26 9.80
N VAL A 279 -0.41 -10.23 9.98
CA VAL A 279 -1.73 -9.94 10.58
C VAL A 279 -1.61 -9.64 12.07
N ALA A 280 -0.74 -10.35 12.79
CA ALA A 280 -0.54 -10.20 14.23
C ALA A 280 0.13 -8.86 14.60
N SER A 281 1.02 -8.32 13.74
CA SER A 281 1.78 -7.09 13.98
C SER A 281 0.92 -5.86 14.26
N SER A 282 -0.34 -5.89 13.86
CA SER A 282 -1.31 -4.80 14.05
C SER A 282 -1.93 -4.71 15.45
N ARG A 283 -1.59 -5.65 16.35
CA ARG A 283 -2.29 -5.84 17.63
C ARG A 283 -2.26 -4.62 18.52
N ASP A 284 -1.12 -3.95 18.59
CA ASP A 284 -0.84 -2.88 19.55
C ASP A 284 -1.02 -1.48 18.95
N TYR A 285 -1.46 -1.39 17.70
CA TYR A 285 -1.72 -0.13 17.04
C TYR A 285 -2.86 0.64 17.72
N ASP A 286 -2.55 1.82 18.25
CA ASP A 286 -3.50 2.82 18.73
C ASP A 286 -2.87 4.23 18.77
N PRO A 287 -3.01 5.05 17.74
CA PRO A 287 -2.46 6.40 17.71
C PRO A 287 -3.34 7.42 18.41
N SER A 288 -4.54 7.04 18.88
CA SER A 288 -5.60 7.98 19.29
C SER A 288 -5.18 9.00 20.36
N ALA A 289 -4.24 8.61 21.24
CA ALA A 289 -3.77 9.48 22.33
C ALA A 289 -2.81 10.58 21.87
N ARG A 290 -2.19 10.42 20.68
CA ARG A 290 -1.11 11.30 20.18
C ARG A 290 -1.45 12.05 18.88
N LEU A 291 -2.66 11.91 18.36
CA LEU A 291 -3.09 12.61 17.13
C LEU A 291 -2.89 14.12 17.19
N GLY A 292 -2.95 14.73 18.39
CA GLY A 292 -2.68 16.15 18.61
C GLY A 292 -1.22 16.56 18.44
N ASP A 293 -0.28 15.61 18.40
CA ASP A 293 1.16 15.86 18.18
C ASP A 293 1.46 16.10 16.67
N ILE A 294 0.58 15.62 15.79
CA ILE A 294 0.70 15.80 14.34
C ILE A 294 0.56 17.29 13.99
N VAL A 295 1.60 17.88 13.40
CA VAL A 295 1.64 19.32 13.07
C VAL A 295 1.60 19.57 11.55
N ALA A 296 1.99 18.61 10.73
CA ALA A 296 1.92 18.72 9.28
C ALA A 296 0.46 18.70 8.80
N PRO A 297 0.11 19.40 7.71
CA PRO A 297 -1.16 19.20 7.01
C PRO A 297 -1.40 17.74 6.68
N LEU A 298 -2.60 17.25 6.98
CA LEU A 298 -2.98 15.85 6.79
C LEU A 298 -4.29 15.74 6.02
N MET A 299 -4.27 14.99 4.92
CA MET A 299 -5.44 14.64 4.11
C MET A 299 -5.71 13.14 4.25
N TRP A 300 -6.67 12.79 5.08
CA TRP A 300 -7.07 11.40 5.34
C TRP A 300 -8.21 10.99 4.43
N VAL A 301 -8.06 9.91 3.65
CA VAL A 301 -9.04 9.49 2.66
C VAL A 301 -9.48 8.04 2.89
N ASN A 302 -10.77 7.82 3.07
CA ASN A 302 -11.40 6.50 3.09
C ASN A 302 -12.50 6.42 2.03
N SER A 303 -12.95 5.21 1.71
CA SER A 303 -14.01 4.93 0.76
C SER A 303 -15.30 4.50 1.48
N ALA A 304 -16.46 4.95 1.03
CA ALA A 304 -17.74 4.66 1.67
C ALA A 304 -18.20 3.21 1.49
N ASP A 305 -17.57 2.43 0.62
CA ASP A 305 -17.79 1.00 0.44
C ASP A 305 -16.71 0.12 1.10
N ASP A 306 -15.85 0.70 1.96
CA ASP A 306 -14.80 -0.04 2.67
C ASP A 306 -15.40 -0.92 3.78
N PHE A 307 -15.30 -2.23 3.64
CA PHE A 307 -15.75 -3.20 4.63
C PHE A 307 -14.86 -3.21 5.89
N ILE A 308 -13.56 -2.95 5.75
CA ILE A 308 -12.59 -3.00 6.85
C ILE A 308 -12.71 -1.74 7.72
N ASN A 309 -12.88 -0.57 7.08
CA ASN A 309 -13.03 0.72 7.73
C ASN A 309 -14.39 1.35 7.41
N PRO A 310 -15.49 0.74 7.88
CA PRO A 310 -16.83 1.16 7.49
C PRO A 310 -17.17 2.54 8.06
N PRO A 311 -17.72 3.45 7.22
CA PRO A 311 -17.98 4.83 7.61
C PRO A 311 -19.06 4.96 8.69
N GLU A 312 -19.96 3.98 8.83
CA GLU A 312 -21.02 3.98 9.85
C GLU A 312 -20.51 4.02 11.30
N LEU A 313 -19.23 3.73 11.53
CA LEU A 313 -18.61 3.85 12.84
C LEU A 313 -18.34 5.31 13.23
N GLY A 314 -18.27 6.24 12.27
CA GLY A 314 -17.99 7.66 12.50
C GLY A 314 -16.63 7.92 13.16
N LEU A 315 -15.70 6.97 13.08
CA LEU A 315 -14.39 7.06 13.77
C LEU A 315 -13.50 8.14 13.16
N ALA A 316 -13.40 8.16 11.84
CA ALA A 316 -12.53 9.11 11.16
C ALA A 316 -12.99 10.56 11.36
N GLU A 317 -14.31 10.82 11.30
CA GLU A 317 -14.89 12.13 11.54
C GLU A 317 -14.72 12.63 12.98
N GLN A 318 -14.55 11.73 13.91
CA GLN A 318 -14.26 12.06 15.32
C GLN A 318 -12.77 12.33 15.52
N GLN A 319 -11.91 11.44 15.03
CA GLN A 319 -10.48 11.47 15.25
C GLN A 319 -9.78 12.61 14.51
N VAL A 320 -10.21 12.94 13.29
CA VAL A 320 -9.61 14.05 12.52
C VAL A 320 -9.67 15.38 13.26
N LYS A 321 -10.67 15.58 14.13
CA LYS A 321 -10.82 16.81 14.93
C LYS A 321 -9.71 17.00 15.97
N LEU A 322 -8.97 15.93 16.28
CA LEU A 322 -7.83 15.98 17.20
C LEU A 322 -6.55 16.44 16.49
N ILE A 323 -6.53 16.44 15.15
CA ILE A 323 -5.38 16.80 14.32
C ILE A 323 -5.52 18.27 13.90
N LYS A 324 -4.54 19.10 14.26
CA LYS A 324 -4.63 20.57 14.10
C LYS A 324 -4.87 21.03 12.66
N GLN A 325 -4.26 20.33 11.68
CA GLN A 325 -4.37 20.62 10.26
C GLN A 325 -4.88 19.37 9.50
N GLY A 326 -5.81 18.63 10.13
CA GLY A 326 -6.38 17.41 9.57
C GLY A 326 -7.64 17.69 8.76
N THR A 327 -7.72 17.08 7.59
CA THR A 327 -8.92 17.00 6.76
C THR A 327 -9.25 15.55 6.50
N PHE A 328 -10.52 15.16 6.67
CA PHE A 328 -11.02 13.84 6.33
C PHE A 328 -11.93 13.89 5.10
N VAL A 329 -11.69 13.00 4.16
CA VAL A 329 -12.47 12.83 2.95
C VAL A 329 -13.04 11.40 2.91
N LEU A 330 -14.34 11.29 2.85
CA LEU A 330 -15.04 10.04 2.57
C LEU A 330 -15.46 10.03 1.09
N LEU A 331 -14.79 9.20 0.30
CA LEU A 331 -15.14 9.04 -1.11
C LEU A 331 -16.50 8.35 -1.23
N PRO A 332 -17.46 8.95 -1.96
CA PRO A 332 -18.77 8.33 -2.17
C PRO A 332 -18.62 7.08 -3.04
N ILE A 333 -19.49 6.09 -2.83
CA ILE A 333 -19.54 4.89 -3.65
C ILE A 333 -19.75 5.26 -5.11
N GLY A 334 -18.91 4.74 -6.00
CA GLY A 334 -18.95 5.09 -7.41
C GLY A 334 -18.19 4.11 -8.31
N PRO A 335 -18.08 4.43 -9.60
CA PRO A 335 -17.42 3.54 -10.58
C PRO A 335 -15.93 3.32 -10.32
N ASN A 336 -15.28 4.23 -9.57
CA ASN A 336 -13.86 4.19 -9.26
C ASN A 336 -13.57 3.71 -7.82
N THR A 337 -14.59 3.36 -7.03
CA THR A 337 -14.38 2.79 -5.70
C THR A 337 -14.43 1.26 -5.76
N HIS A 338 -13.55 0.62 -4.99
CA HIS A 338 -13.31 -0.81 -4.98
C HIS A 338 -13.25 -1.35 -3.54
N GLY A 339 -14.15 -0.85 -2.66
CA GLY A 339 -14.13 -1.18 -1.25
C GLY A 339 -12.82 -0.77 -0.60
N HIS A 340 -12.26 -1.64 0.24
CA HIS A 340 -10.95 -1.39 0.85
C HIS A 340 -9.85 -1.15 -0.21
N GLY A 341 -9.88 -1.88 -1.33
CA GLY A 341 -8.91 -1.74 -2.41
C GLY A 341 -8.88 -0.38 -3.11
N THR A 342 -9.82 0.53 -2.84
CA THR A 342 -9.85 1.89 -3.42
C THR A 342 -8.53 2.65 -3.19
N HIS A 343 -7.82 2.36 -2.09
CA HIS A 343 -6.54 3.00 -1.78
C HIS A 343 -5.45 2.79 -2.85
N THR A 344 -5.51 1.70 -3.63
CA THR A 344 -4.57 1.45 -4.75
C THR A 344 -5.08 1.99 -6.10
N TRP A 345 -6.28 2.57 -6.15
CA TRP A 345 -6.87 3.15 -7.34
C TRP A 345 -6.75 4.68 -7.30
N ALA A 346 -5.56 5.20 -7.64
CA ALA A 346 -5.24 6.62 -7.50
C ALA A 346 -6.24 7.54 -8.22
N ILE A 347 -6.85 7.09 -9.30
CA ILE A 347 -7.88 7.86 -10.02
C ILE A 347 -9.07 8.26 -9.12
N ALA A 348 -9.32 7.52 -8.04
CA ALA A 348 -10.41 7.80 -7.12
C ALA A 348 -10.10 8.96 -6.15
N TRP A 349 -8.82 9.22 -5.86
CA TRP A 349 -8.41 10.13 -4.79
C TRP A 349 -7.26 11.08 -5.14
N LYS A 350 -6.63 10.95 -6.30
CA LYS A 350 -5.46 11.78 -6.68
C LYS A 350 -5.72 13.28 -6.69
N ASP A 351 -6.97 13.72 -6.89
CA ASP A 351 -7.32 15.15 -6.82
C ASP A 351 -7.14 15.69 -5.39
N HIS A 352 -7.44 14.90 -4.36
CA HIS A 352 -7.18 15.26 -2.96
C HIS A 352 -5.68 15.29 -2.64
N LEU A 353 -4.87 14.45 -3.30
CA LEU A 353 -3.41 14.56 -3.24
C LEU A 353 -2.92 15.87 -3.86
N ALA A 354 -3.52 16.30 -5.00
CA ALA A 354 -3.18 17.56 -5.62
C ALA A 354 -3.49 18.75 -4.69
N ASP A 355 -4.65 18.74 -4.04
CA ASP A 355 -5.04 19.76 -3.06
C ASP A 355 -4.06 19.79 -1.89
N LEU A 356 -3.74 18.65 -1.30
CA LEU A 356 -2.78 18.54 -0.19
C LEU A 356 -1.39 19.07 -0.59
N LEU A 357 -0.89 18.70 -1.77
CA LEU A 357 0.41 19.16 -2.26
C LEU A 357 0.43 20.68 -2.54
N ALA A 358 -0.70 21.27 -2.95
CA ALA A 358 -0.82 22.70 -3.15
C ALA A 358 -0.85 23.47 -1.81
N GLU A 359 -1.59 22.96 -0.82
CA GLU A 359 -1.76 23.58 0.50
C GLU A 359 -0.51 23.47 1.38
N SER A 360 0.22 22.37 1.27
CA SER A 360 1.41 22.07 2.05
C SER A 360 2.70 22.44 1.34
N GLY A 361 2.71 23.48 0.49
CA GLY A 361 3.91 23.89 -0.26
C GLY A 361 5.18 23.85 0.57
N PRO A 362 6.36 23.61 -0.01
CA PRO A 362 7.60 23.45 0.74
C PRO A 362 7.77 24.68 1.64
N LYS A 363 7.74 24.45 2.94
CA LYS A 363 8.10 25.50 3.89
C LYS A 363 9.54 25.83 3.56
N SER A 364 9.80 27.08 3.11
CA SER A 364 11.16 27.57 3.03
C SER A 364 11.81 27.26 4.38
N ALA A 365 12.95 26.54 4.35
CA ALA A 365 13.72 26.27 5.56
C ALA A 365 13.86 27.55 6.38
N PRO A 366 13.71 27.51 7.70
CA PRO A 366 13.79 28.67 8.56
C PRO A 366 15.12 29.37 8.47
#